data_144b8eac3f8f77c81bd94bf77c017176
#
_entry.id   144b8eac3f8f77c81bd94bf77c017176
#
_cell.length_a   1.000
_cell.length_b   1.000
_cell.length_c   1.000
_cell.angle_alpha   90.00
_cell.angle_beta   90.00
_cell.angle_gamma   90.00
#
_symmetry.space_group_name_H-M   'P 1'
#
loop_
_entity.id
_entity.type
_entity.pdbx_description
1 polymer ?
#
loop_
_entity_poly.entity_id
_entity_poly.type
_entity_poly.pdbx_seq_one_letter_code
_entity_poly.pdbx_strand_id
1 'polypeptide(L)'
;MQLTRYQFEIMNYLQSNQNCFFDLRSISDKICVSSALVSQQLEILEKSGLVDLSDKIIKVTERGLLVLEQYRVRKAIILAAGFGSRMLPATKDKPKPLVLVNNVRIIDTLLDALIKAEINDIVIVTGYKGDRFNELLNKYPTIKLVNNPIFDKTNNISSIMTVLNQLDCCYICEADLYISNPNIITKYQYCSNILGSYSLQTDDWSFKMNNGFIDQYQKGNTYCYNYYGISFWTRDDSIKLKNDFKEVYNNGGTNYFWEFIPLVLKKDNYQVEIRQCQKEDIMEIDNYYELQQIDSSYK
;
A
#
# COMPACT_ATOMS: atom_id res chain seq x y z
N MET A 1 12.03 -21.50 -7.39
CA MET A 1 12.94 -21.33 -6.23
C MET A 1 12.36 -20.22 -5.38
N GLN A 2 12.19 -20.44 -4.08
CA GLN A 2 11.73 -19.41 -3.14
C GLN A 2 12.97 -18.67 -2.60
N LEU A 3 12.94 -17.34 -2.60
CA LEU A 3 13.99 -16.51 -2.04
C LEU A 3 13.86 -16.46 -0.52
N THR A 4 14.98 -16.36 0.19
CA THR A 4 14.98 -15.89 1.58
C THR A 4 14.66 -14.40 1.60
N ARG A 5 14.29 -13.86 2.77
CA ARG A 5 14.01 -12.43 2.94
C ARG A 5 15.17 -11.56 2.45
N TYR A 6 16.39 -11.84 2.87
CA TYR A 6 17.56 -11.05 2.47
C TYR A 6 17.86 -11.13 0.98
N GLN A 7 17.69 -12.33 0.36
CA GLN A 7 17.84 -12.49 -1.08
C GLN A 7 16.82 -11.66 -1.85
N PHE A 8 15.56 -11.67 -1.41
CA PHE A 8 14.51 -10.84 -2.00
C PHE A 8 14.85 -9.34 -1.89
N GLU A 9 15.20 -8.85 -0.69
CA GLU A 9 15.51 -7.44 -0.47
C GLU A 9 16.70 -6.97 -1.32
N ILE A 10 17.76 -7.78 -1.42
CA ILE A 10 18.92 -7.49 -2.28
C ILE A 10 18.48 -7.39 -3.74
N MET A 11 17.79 -8.42 -4.25
CA MET A 11 17.38 -8.44 -5.66
C MET A 11 16.38 -7.33 -5.99
N ASN A 12 15.44 -7.06 -5.09
CA ASN A 12 14.46 -5.98 -5.26
C ASN A 12 15.16 -4.60 -5.29
N TYR A 13 16.15 -4.37 -4.41
CA TYR A 13 16.94 -3.15 -4.41
C TYR A 13 17.75 -2.98 -5.70
N LEU A 14 18.44 -4.00 -6.15
CA LEU A 14 19.19 -4.00 -7.41
C LEU A 14 18.28 -3.71 -8.61
N GLN A 15 17.12 -4.37 -8.65
CA GLN A 15 16.14 -4.19 -9.73
C GLN A 15 15.54 -2.77 -9.76
N SER A 16 15.29 -2.18 -8.60
CA SER A 16 14.73 -0.83 -8.49
C SER A 16 15.73 0.27 -8.90
N ASN A 17 17.01 -0.06 -9.01
CA ASN A 17 18.10 0.89 -9.24
C ASN A 17 19.07 0.44 -10.35
N GLN A 18 18.57 -0.17 -11.40
CA GLN A 18 19.32 -0.89 -12.47
C GLN A 18 20.51 -0.15 -13.09
N ASN A 19 20.58 1.18 -13.01
CA ASN A 19 21.63 1.99 -13.64
C ASN A 19 22.61 2.59 -12.61
N CYS A 20 22.58 2.13 -11.36
CA CYS A 20 23.47 2.61 -10.31
C CYS A 20 24.64 1.66 -10.10
N PHE A 21 25.81 2.24 -9.75
CA PHE A 21 26.90 1.45 -9.19
C PHE A 21 26.52 1.06 -7.75
N PHE A 22 26.59 -0.23 -7.46
CA PHE A 22 26.39 -0.73 -6.12
C PHE A 22 27.72 -1.19 -5.52
N ASP A 23 28.05 -0.67 -4.35
CA ASP A 23 28.98 -1.31 -3.46
C ASP A 23 28.22 -2.07 -2.36
N LEU A 24 28.90 -2.98 -1.71
CA LEU A 24 28.32 -3.79 -0.62
C LEU A 24 27.75 -2.93 0.51
N ARG A 25 28.32 -1.74 0.73
CA ARG A 25 27.91 -0.84 1.78
C ARG A 25 26.56 -0.20 1.47
N SER A 26 26.35 0.29 0.26
CA SER A 26 25.08 0.89 -0.15
C SER A 26 23.91 -0.09 -0.05
N ILE A 27 24.15 -1.37 -0.39
CA ILE A 27 23.15 -2.42 -0.23
C ILE A 27 22.91 -2.69 1.27
N SER A 28 23.99 -2.84 2.05
CA SER A 28 23.90 -3.15 3.48
C SER A 28 23.18 -2.05 4.29
N ASP A 29 23.48 -0.80 4.00
CA ASP A 29 22.82 0.35 4.62
C ASP A 29 21.32 0.39 4.28
N LYS A 30 20.97 0.09 3.01
CA LYS A 30 19.58 0.08 2.55
C LYS A 30 18.71 -1.00 3.18
N ILE A 31 19.24 -2.23 3.31
CA ILE A 31 18.49 -3.37 3.87
C ILE A 31 18.77 -3.59 5.37
N CYS A 32 19.55 -2.68 5.99
CA CYS A 32 19.85 -2.67 7.43
C CYS A 32 20.48 -3.98 7.94
N VAL A 33 21.48 -4.51 7.20
CA VAL A 33 22.24 -5.71 7.59
C VAL A 33 23.74 -5.50 7.41
N SER A 34 24.58 -6.41 7.89
CA SER A 34 26.03 -6.31 7.71
C SER A 34 26.46 -6.54 6.26
N SER A 35 27.51 -5.86 5.80
CA SER A 35 28.08 -6.07 4.47
C SER A 35 28.59 -7.51 4.27
N ALA A 36 28.99 -8.21 5.34
CA ALA A 36 29.36 -9.61 5.29
C ALA A 36 28.18 -10.52 4.92
N LEU A 37 26.98 -10.25 5.50
CA LEU A 37 25.77 -10.97 5.13
C LEU A 37 25.36 -10.67 3.68
N VAL A 38 25.45 -9.43 3.23
CA VAL A 38 25.18 -9.04 1.84
C VAL A 38 26.11 -9.82 0.89
N SER A 39 27.42 -9.84 1.16
CA SER A 39 28.40 -10.58 0.35
C SER A 39 28.06 -12.06 0.27
N GLN A 40 27.76 -12.70 1.40
CA GLN A 40 27.37 -14.11 1.45
C GLN A 40 26.10 -14.39 0.61
N GLN A 41 25.08 -13.53 0.72
CA GLN A 41 23.84 -13.70 -0.04
C GLN A 41 24.05 -13.47 -1.55
N LEU A 42 24.88 -12.50 -1.93
CA LEU A 42 25.22 -12.24 -3.33
C LEU A 42 25.95 -13.45 -3.95
N GLU A 43 26.90 -14.07 -3.25
CA GLU A 43 27.56 -15.30 -3.71
C GLU A 43 26.56 -16.45 -3.93
N ILE A 44 25.57 -16.61 -3.05
CA ILE A 44 24.52 -17.63 -3.20
C ILE A 44 23.65 -17.32 -4.43
N LEU A 45 23.27 -16.04 -4.60
CA LEU A 45 22.47 -15.60 -5.73
C LEU A 45 23.21 -15.76 -7.06
N GLU A 46 24.53 -15.47 -7.11
CA GLU A 46 25.38 -15.65 -8.29
C GLU A 46 25.50 -17.14 -8.63
N LYS A 47 25.84 -18.01 -7.65
CA LYS A 47 25.90 -19.48 -7.84
C LYS A 47 24.57 -20.05 -8.35
N SER A 48 23.46 -19.40 -8.01
CA SER A 48 22.11 -19.77 -8.48
C SER A 48 21.76 -19.15 -9.84
N GLY A 49 22.65 -18.32 -10.40
CA GLY A 49 22.46 -17.62 -11.67
C GLY A 49 21.37 -16.54 -11.62
N LEU A 50 21.09 -15.97 -10.44
CA LEU A 50 20.06 -14.94 -10.26
C LEU A 50 20.60 -13.51 -10.30
N VAL A 51 21.88 -13.33 -9.98
CA VAL A 51 22.63 -12.10 -10.15
C VAL A 51 23.92 -12.35 -10.93
N ASP A 52 24.44 -11.34 -11.55
CA ASP A 52 25.72 -11.32 -12.25
C ASP A 52 26.66 -10.34 -11.51
N LEU A 53 27.79 -10.86 -11.04
CA LEU A 53 28.85 -10.10 -10.36
C LEU A 53 30.10 -9.95 -11.23
N SER A 54 30.08 -10.38 -12.51
CA SER A 54 31.27 -10.43 -13.38
C SER A 54 31.81 -9.05 -13.73
N ASP A 55 30.98 -8.03 -13.76
CA ASP A 55 31.32 -6.64 -14.01
C ASP A 55 31.39 -5.82 -12.72
N LYS A 56 31.87 -4.58 -12.80
CA LYS A 56 31.81 -3.62 -11.68
C LYS A 56 30.37 -3.24 -11.28
N ILE A 57 29.38 -3.65 -12.04
CA ILE A 57 27.95 -3.38 -11.79
C ILE A 57 27.26 -4.70 -11.47
N ILE A 58 26.71 -4.81 -10.28
CA ILE A 58 25.89 -5.97 -9.87
C ILE A 58 24.54 -5.88 -10.59
N LYS A 59 24.16 -6.92 -11.32
CA LYS A 59 22.90 -6.95 -12.10
C LYS A 59 22.06 -8.16 -11.75
N VAL A 60 20.75 -7.99 -11.69
CA VAL A 60 19.80 -9.09 -11.67
C VAL A 60 19.73 -9.70 -13.08
N THR A 61 19.90 -11.01 -13.21
CA THR A 61 19.83 -11.71 -14.49
C THR A 61 18.38 -11.89 -14.95
N GLU A 62 18.16 -12.28 -16.22
CA GLU A 62 16.81 -12.63 -16.70
C GLU A 62 16.16 -13.73 -15.85
N ARG A 63 16.94 -14.74 -15.44
CA ARG A 63 16.48 -15.78 -14.53
C ARG A 63 16.11 -15.20 -13.16
N GLY A 64 16.89 -14.25 -12.66
CA GLY A 64 16.60 -13.52 -11.42
C GLY A 64 15.30 -12.73 -11.51
N LEU A 65 15.04 -12.05 -12.64
CA LEU A 65 13.80 -11.35 -12.89
C LEU A 65 12.58 -12.28 -12.88
N LEU A 66 12.69 -13.45 -13.52
CA LEU A 66 11.63 -14.47 -13.49
C LEU A 66 11.31 -14.96 -12.06
N VAL A 67 12.33 -15.04 -11.19
CA VAL A 67 12.12 -15.40 -9.78
C VAL A 67 11.46 -14.24 -9.03
N LEU A 68 11.84 -12.99 -9.27
CA LEU A 68 11.18 -11.81 -8.66
C LEU A 68 9.70 -11.68 -9.08
N GLU A 69 9.33 -12.12 -10.29
CA GLU A 69 7.94 -12.08 -10.74
C GLU A 69 6.96 -12.89 -9.87
N GLN A 70 7.46 -13.83 -9.06
CA GLN A 70 6.63 -14.54 -8.07
C GLN A 70 6.17 -13.62 -6.92
N TYR A 71 6.88 -12.53 -6.69
CA TYR A 71 6.63 -11.51 -5.65
C TYR A 71 5.94 -10.26 -6.21
N ARG A 72 5.56 -10.29 -7.51
CA ARG A 72 4.96 -9.13 -8.18
C ARG A 72 3.57 -8.82 -7.65
N VAL A 73 3.35 -7.57 -7.29
CA VAL A 73 2.01 -7.04 -7.03
C VAL A 73 1.21 -7.04 -8.33
N ARG A 74 0.04 -7.66 -8.32
CA ARG A 74 -0.77 -7.87 -9.54
C ARG A 74 -1.80 -6.79 -9.75
N LYS A 75 -2.30 -6.18 -8.66
CA LYS A 75 -3.45 -5.30 -8.68
C LYS A 75 -3.41 -4.27 -7.56
N ALA A 76 -4.14 -3.17 -7.72
CA ALA A 76 -4.50 -2.28 -6.64
C ALA A 76 -6.01 -2.08 -6.57
N ILE A 77 -6.56 -2.10 -5.36
CA ILE A 77 -7.95 -1.78 -5.05
C ILE A 77 -7.93 -0.50 -4.22
N ILE A 78 -8.63 0.54 -4.68
CA ILE A 78 -8.69 1.84 -4.01
C ILE A 78 -10.11 2.03 -3.50
N LEU A 79 -10.27 2.26 -2.19
CA LEU A 79 -11.54 2.48 -1.54
C LEU A 79 -11.87 3.97 -1.51
N ALA A 80 -12.81 4.40 -2.35
CA ALA A 80 -13.13 5.80 -2.61
C ALA A 80 -14.63 6.11 -2.45
N ALA A 81 -15.37 5.31 -1.67
CA ALA A 81 -16.83 5.42 -1.61
C ALA A 81 -17.34 6.44 -0.56
N GLY A 82 -16.48 6.93 0.33
CA GLY A 82 -16.84 7.77 1.49
C GLY A 82 -17.38 9.16 1.13
N PHE A 83 -18.16 9.75 2.04
CA PHE A 83 -18.76 11.09 1.89
C PHE A 83 -17.74 12.25 1.89
N GLY A 84 -16.64 12.11 2.63
CA GLY A 84 -15.68 13.20 2.84
C GLY A 84 -16.28 14.43 3.53
N SER A 85 -17.26 14.25 4.42
CA SER A 85 -18.03 15.33 5.04
C SER A 85 -17.18 16.30 5.88
N ARG A 86 -16.09 15.84 6.47
CA ARG A 86 -15.13 16.67 7.20
C ARG A 86 -14.37 17.67 6.32
N MET A 87 -14.40 17.48 4.99
CA MET A 87 -13.76 18.32 3.98
C MET A 87 -14.70 19.39 3.38
N LEU A 88 -15.94 19.52 3.86
CA LEU A 88 -16.82 20.60 3.42
C LEU A 88 -16.18 21.97 3.72
N PRO A 89 -16.29 22.96 2.78
CA PRO A 89 -17.10 22.95 1.56
C PRO A 89 -16.42 22.34 0.32
N ALA A 90 -15.14 21.93 0.36
CA ALA A 90 -14.39 21.42 -0.80
C ALA A 90 -15.03 20.17 -1.43
N THR A 91 -15.74 19.35 -0.62
CA THR A 91 -16.42 18.13 -1.08
C THR A 91 -17.90 18.33 -1.42
N LYS A 92 -18.39 19.58 -1.44
CA LYS A 92 -19.80 19.86 -1.76
C LYS A 92 -20.21 19.33 -3.13
N ASP A 93 -19.35 19.48 -4.14
CA ASP A 93 -19.66 19.13 -5.54
C ASP A 93 -18.81 18.00 -6.11
N LYS A 94 -17.84 17.47 -5.35
CA LYS A 94 -16.94 16.39 -5.76
C LYS A 94 -16.57 15.51 -4.56
N PRO A 95 -16.25 14.21 -4.76
CA PRO A 95 -15.74 13.36 -3.69
C PRO A 95 -14.33 13.80 -3.24
N LYS A 96 -13.98 13.51 -1.97
CA LYS A 96 -12.71 13.88 -1.33
C LYS A 96 -11.47 13.52 -2.19
N PRO A 97 -11.36 12.33 -2.81
CA PRO A 97 -10.20 11.98 -3.63
C PRO A 97 -9.98 12.86 -4.86
N LEU A 98 -11.03 13.56 -5.34
CA LEU A 98 -10.96 14.46 -6.49
C LEU A 98 -10.72 15.93 -6.10
N VAL A 99 -10.56 16.23 -4.81
CA VAL A 99 -10.17 17.57 -4.33
C VAL A 99 -8.73 17.85 -4.80
N LEU A 100 -8.50 19.08 -5.26
CA LEU A 100 -7.16 19.52 -5.67
C LEU A 100 -6.36 19.93 -4.45
N VAL A 101 -5.09 19.59 -4.46
CA VAL A 101 -4.07 20.08 -3.53
C VAL A 101 -2.91 20.59 -4.38
N ASN A 102 -2.63 21.87 -4.32
CA ASN A 102 -1.63 22.51 -5.19
C ASN A 102 -1.83 22.16 -6.69
N ASN A 103 -3.06 22.20 -7.17
CA ASN A 103 -3.50 21.87 -8.53
C ASN A 103 -3.40 20.38 -8.94
N VAL A 104 -3.14 19.47 -8.01
CA VAL A 104 -3.12 18.01 -8.25
C VAL A 104 -4.24 17.36 -7.44
N ARG A 105 -5.05 16.48 -8.03
CA ARG A 105 -6.05 15.72 -7.27
C ARG A 105 -5.37 14.79 -6.27
N ILE A 106 -5.92 14.66 -5.08
CA ILE A 106 -5.39 13.78 -4.05
C ILE A 106 -5.12 12.38 -4.63
N ILE A 107 -6.12 11.78 -5.27
CA ILE A 107 -6.03 10.41 -5.83
C ILE A 107 -4.98 10.29 -6.96
N ASP A 108 -4.71 11.37 -7.70
CA ASP A 108 -3.73 11.32 -8.80
C ASP A 108 -2.34 10.96 -8.31
N THR A 109 -1.97 11.40 -7.10
CA THR A 109 -0.65 11.10 -6.53
C THR A 109 -0.48 9.61 -6.26
N LEU A 110 -1.53 8.93 -5.79
CA LEU A 110 -1.55 7.48 -5.59
C LEU A 110 -1.57 6.72 -6.92
N LEU A 111 -2.40 7.15 -7.89
CA LEU A 111 -2.49 6.54 -9.21
C LEU A 111 -1.15 6.64 -9.96
N ASP A 112 -0.52 7.80 -9.94
CA ASP A 112 0.79 8.01 -10.56
C ASP A 112 1.87 7.14 -9.90
N ALA A 113 1.84 6.97 -8.57
CA ALA A 113 2.76 6.07 -7.85
C ALA A 113 2.55 4.60 -8.20
N LEU A 114 1.29 4.14 -8.30
CA LEU A 114 0.95 2.76 -8.72
C LEU A 114 1.42 2.48 -10.15
N ILE A 115 1.15 3.39 -11.09
CA ILE A 115 1.58 3.25 -12.49
C ILE A 115 3.11 3.26 -12.60
N LYS A 116 3.79 4.15 -11.85
CA LYS A 116 5.25 4.16 -11.77
C LYS A 116 5.82 2.82 -11.28
N ALA A 117 5.13 2.15 -10.35
CA ALA A 117 5.48 0.82 -9.87
C ALA A 117 5.02 -0.31 -10.84
N GLU A 118 4.55 0.03 -12.03
CA GLU A 118 4.04 -0.90 -13.06
C GLU A 118 2.81 -1.71 -12.59
N ILE A 119 2.00 -1.16 -11.69
CA ILE A 119 0.75 -1.76 -11.22
C ILE A 119 -0.38 -1.10 -12.00
N ASN A 120 -0.81 -1.74 -13.10
CA ASN A 120 -1.74 -1.17 -14.06
C ASN A 120 -3.18 -1.72 -13.96
N ASP A 121 -3.40 -2.86 -13.27
CA ASP A 121 -4.74 -3.36 -12.99
C ASP A 121 -5.28 -2.69 -11.71
N ILE A 122 -5.89 -1.53 -11.88
CA ILE A 122 -6.36 -0.68 -10.79
C ILE A 122 -7.89 -0.65 -10.79
N VAL A 123 -8.48 -0.94 -9.63
CA VAL A 123 -9.93 -0.88 -9.40
C VAL A 123 -10.21 0.17 -8.33
N ILE A 124 -11.08 1.13 -8.64
CA ILE A 124 -11.52 2.16 -7.69
C ILE A 124 -12.97 1.85 -7.31
N VAL A 125 -13.21 1.61 -6.03
CA VAL A 125 -14.55 1.41 -5.49
C VAL A 125 -15.14 2.76 -5.13
N THR A 126 -16.15 3.18 -5.87
CA THR A 126 -16.80 4.49 -5.73
C THR A 126 -18.14 4.38 -4.98
N GLY A 127 -18.65 5.50 -4.50
CA GLY A 127 -19.94 5.60 -3.82
C GLY A 127 -20.46 7.03 -3.90
N TYR A 128 -20.19 7.88 -2.91
CA TYR A 128 -20.59 9.28 -2.93
C TYR A 128 -20.12 9.99 -4.20
N LYS A 129 -21.08 10.53 -4.97
CA LYS A 129 -20.83 11.19 -6.26
C LYS A 129 -19.93 10.38 -7.21
N GLY A 130 -20.15 9.05 -7.25
CA GLY A 130 -19.33 8.11 -8.00
C GLY A 130 -19.15 8.48 -9.48
N ASP A 131 -20.15 9.08 -10.11
CA ASP A 131 -20.08 9.52 -11.53
C ASP A 131 -18.96 10.54 -11.79
N ARG A 132 -18.54 11.30 -10.77
CA ARG A 132 -17.44 12.27 -10.89
C ARG A 132 -16.09 11.58 -11.16
N PHE A 133 -15.92 10.34 -10.74
CA PHE A 133 -14.68 9.60 -11.00
C PHE A 133 -14.45 9.30 -12.50
N ASN A 134 -15.47 9.41 -13.36
CA ASN A 134 -15.30 9.25 -14.81
C ASN A 134 -14.28 10.24 -15.39
N GLU A 135 -14.08 11.41 -14.78
CA GLU A 135 -13.04 12.37 -15.22
C GLU A 135 -11.61 11.80 -15.14
N LEU A 136 -11.37 10.78 -14.27
CA LEU A 136 -10.09 10.11 -14.15
C LEU A 136 -9.74 9.32 -15.41
N LEU A 137 -10.73 8.79 -16.13
CA LEU A 137 -10.53 7.96 -17.33
C LEU A 137 -9.83 8.71 -18.46
N ASN A 138 -9.89 10.06 -18.47
CA ASN A 138 -9.16 10.87 -19.43
C ASN A 138 -7.64 10.78 -19.24
N LYS A 139 -7.16 10.68 -17.99
CA LYS A 139 -5.73 10.55 -17.66
C LYS A 139 -5.31 9.10 -17.47
N TYR A 140 -6.21 8.27 -16.96
CA TYR A 140 -5.96 6.86 -16.58
C TYR A 140 -6.98 5.92 -17.26
N PRO A 141 -6.87 5.68 -18.57
CA PRO A 141 -7.90 4.96 -19.33
C PRO A 141 -8.03 3.48 -18.96
N THR A 142 -7.06 2.91 -18.25
CA THR A 142 -7.04 1.49 -17.87
C THR A 142 -7.66 1.19 -16.51
N ILE A 143 -7.96 2.21 -15.68
CA ILE A 143 -8.59 2.00 -14.38
C ILE A 143 -10.04 1.53 -14.56
N LYS A 144 -10.51 0.76 -13.58
CA LYS A 144 -11.89 0.26 -13.52
C LYS A 144 -12.63 0.93 -12.36
N LEU A 145 -13.80 1.47 -12.64
CA LEU A 145 -14.67 2.06 -11.61
C LEU A 145 -15.75 1.05 -11.26
N VAL A 146 -15.91 0.76 -9.96
CA VAL A 146 -16.94 -0.17 -9.45
C VAL A 146 -17.75 0.57 -8.38
N ASN A 147 -19.06 0.69 -8.60
CA ASN A 147 -19.92 1.40 -7.65
C ASN A 147 -20.31 0.49 -6.47
N ASN A 148 -20.17 0.98 -5.24
CA ASN A 148 -20.75 0.40 -4.05
C ASN A 148 -22.15 1.02 -3.82
N PRO A 149 -23.26 0.30 -4.06
CA PRO A 149 -24.59 0.88 -3.98
C PRO A 149 -25.11 1.08 -2.55
N ILE A 150 -24.39 0.58 -1.56
CA ILE A 150 -24.77 0.64 -0.13
C ILE A 150 -23.74 1.37 0.73
N PHE A 151 -22.91 2.20 0.11
CA PHE A 151 -21.84 2.94 0.79
C PHE A 151 -22.32 3.83 1.94
N ASP A 152 -23.58 4.27 1.90
CA ASP A 152 -24.24 5.13 2.88
C ASP A 152 -24.94 4.36 4.02
N LYS A 153 -25.01 3.02 3.93
CA LYS A 153 -25.72 2.16 4.90
C LYS A 153 -24.79 1.32 5.76
N THR A 154 -23.52 1.25 5.40
CA THR A 154 -22.52 0.37 6.03
C THR A 154 -21.19 1.11 6.13
N ASN A 155 -20.23 0.51 6.83
CA ASN A 155 -18.85 1.02 6.80
C ASN A 155 -18.10 0.50 5.55
N ASN A 156 -16.80 0.82 5.41
CA ASN A 156 -15.97 0.54 4.24
C ASN A 156 -15.80 -0.97 3.93
N ILE A 157 -16.16 -1.87 4.85
CA ILE A 157 -16.24 -3.32 4.58
C ILE A 157 -17.11 -3.62 3.35
N SER A 158 -18.21 -2.89 3.14
CA SER A 158 -19.07 -3.10 1.96
C SER A 158 -18.36 -2.78 0.65
N SER A 159 -17.43 -1.84 0.68
CA SER A 159 -16.60 -1.53 -0.50
C SER A 159 -15.69 -2.71 -0.85
N ILE A 160 -15.08 -3.36 0.15
CA ILE A 160 -14.31 -4.61 -0.08
C ILE A 160 -15.22 -5.72 -0.58
N MET A 161 -16.42 -5.89 0.00
CA MET A 161 -17.36 -6.93 -0.43
C MET A 161 -17.78 -6.78 -1.89
N THR A 162 -17.90 -5.54 -2.39
CA THR A 162 -18.23 -5.24 -3.79
C THR A 162 -17.18 -5.77 -4.77
N VAL A 163 -15.92 -5.83 -4.35
CA VAL A 163 -14.78 -6.28 -5.19
C VAL A 163 -14.09 -7.53 -4.64
N LEU A 164 -14.73 -8.25 -3.73
CA LEU A 164 -14.16 -9.35 -2.98
C LEU A 164 -13.45 -10.39 -3.85
N ASN A 165 -14.05 -10.76 -4.98
CA ASN A 165 -13.50 -11.76 -5.90
C ASN A 165 -12.23 -11.26 -6.62
N GLN A 166 -11.94 -9.96 -6.57
CA GLN A 166 -10.78 -9.35 -7.20
C GLN A 166 -9.54 -9.30 -6.30
N LEU A 167 -9.66 -9.64 -5.01
CA LEU A 167 -8.53 -9.74 -4.10
C LEU A 167 -7.61 -10.88 -4.55
N ASP A 168 -6.42 -10.56 -5.03
CA ASP A 168 -5.38 -11.54 -5.41
C ASP A 168 -4.04 -10.85 -5.54
N CYS A 169 -3.13 -11.09 -4.60
CA CYS A 169 -1.78 -10.51 -4.61
C CYS A 169 -1.83 -9.00 -4.89
N CYS A 170 -2.52 -8.24 -4.03
CA CYS A 170 -2.93 -6.88 -4.34
C CYS A 170 -2.63 -5.88 -3.22
N TYR A 171 -2.48 -4.61 -3.62
CA TYR A 171 -2.65 -3.50 -2.70
C TYR A 171 -4.14 -3.26 -2.42
N ILE A 172 -4.46 -2.91 -1.16
CA ILE A 172 -5.71 -2.26 -0.76
C ILE A 172 -5.31 -0.89 -0.21
N CYS A 173 -5.86 0.17 -0.82
CA CYS A 173 -5.50 1.55 -0.52
C CYS A 173 -6.74 2.38 -0.18
N GLU A 174 -6.63 3.28 0.77
CA GLU A 174 -7.58 4.38 0.96
C GLU A 174 -7.31 5.48 -0.06
N ALA A 175 -8.34 6.25 -0.42
CA ALA A 175 -8.29 7.17 -1.56
C ALA A 175 -8.00 8.64 -1.17
N ASP A 176 -7.84 8.91 0.11
CA ASP A 176 -7.65 10.25 0.70
C ASP A 176 -6.21 10.57 1.07
N LEU A 177 -5.29 9.82 0.49
CA LEU A 177 -3.86 9.88 0.72
C LEU A 177 -3.16 10.71 -0.35
N TYR A 178 -2.45 11.74 0.07
CA TYR A 178 -1.55 12.52 -0.79
C TYR A 178 -0.14 11.93 -0.70
N ILE A 179 0.31 11.30 -1.79
CA ILE A 179 1.61 10.64 -1.86
C ILE A 179 2.66 11.66 -2.32
N SER A 180 3.56 12.05 -1.42
CA SER A 180 4.68 12.95 -1.73
C SER A 180 5.86 12.19 -2.31
N ASN A 181 6.11 10.95 -1.84
CA ASN A 181 7.17 10.09 -2.35
C ASN A 181 6.59 8.83 -3.01
N PRO A 182 6.52 8.78 -4.36
CA PRO A 182 5.94 7.64 -5.06
C PRO A 182 6.70 6.32 -4.84
N ASN A 183 7.94 6.34 -4.33
CA ASN A 183 8.73 5.14 -4.10
C ASN A 183 8.25 4.31 -2.89
N ILE A 184 7.31 4.83 -2.09
CA ILE A 184 6.64 4.02 -1.06
C ILE A 184 5.70 2.95 -1.67
N ILE A 185 5.34 3.08 -2.93
CA ILE A 185 4.64 2.03 -3.68
C ILE A 185 5.70 1.24 -4.47
N THR A 186 5.78 -0.06 -4.23
CA THR A 186 6.80 -0.92 -4.83
C THR A 186 6.18 -2.03 -5.67
N LYS A 187 6.87 -2.40 -6.73
CA LYS A 187 6.47 -3.41 -7.71
C LYS A 187 6.41 -4.83 -7.13
N TYR A 188 7.33 -5.13 -6.21
CA TYR A 188 7.49 -6.46 -5.61
C TYR A 188 7.31 -6.37 -4.10
N GLN A 189 6.69 -7.39 -3.51
CA GLN A 189 6.45 -7.48 -2.07
C GLN A 189 6.70 -8.91 -1.59
N TYR A 190 7.42 -9.06 -0.48
CA TYR A 190 7.79 -10.37 0.05
C TYR A 190 6.65 -11.04 0.83
N CYS A 191 5.95 -10.29 1.66
CA CYS A 191 4.89 -10.76 2.54
C CYS A 191 3.81 -9.70 2.69
N SER A 192 2.68 -10.06 3.27
CA SER A 192 1.61 -9.13 3.60
C SER A 192 2.11 -8.08 4.59
N ASN A 193 1.82 -6.82 4.29
CA ASN A 193 2.32 -5.69 5.06
C ASN A 193 1.39 -4.47 4.95
N ILE A 194 1.56 -3.55 5.92
CA ILE A 194 0.85 -2.27 5.92
C ILE A 194 1.88 -1.14 6.08
N LEU A 195 1.64 -0.05 5.35
CA LEU A 195 2.50 1.13 5.43
C LEU A 195 2.29 1.85 6.75
N GLY A 196 3.39 2.24 7.39
CA GLY A 196 3.35 3.01 8.62
C GLY A 196 4.62 3.80 8.88
N SER A 197 4.50 4.95 9.56
CA SER A 197 5.64 5.73 10.05
C SER A 197 5.74 5.68 11.56
N TYR A 198 6.95 5.58 12.08
CA TYR A 198 7.18 5.58 13.52
C TYR A 198 6.75 6.91 14.15
N SER A 199 6.08 6.84 15.30
CA SER A 199 5.66 8.00 16.09
C SER A 199 5.87 7.75 17.58
N LEU A 200 6.31 8.78 18.29
CA LEU A 200 6.41 8.74 19.75
C LEU A 200 5.02 8.73 20.40
N GLN A 201 4.05 9.42 19.77
CA GLN A 201 2.68 9.51 20.22
C GLN A 201 1.77 9.88 19.05
N THR A 202 0.57 9.30 19.02
CA THR A 202 -0.49 9.68 18.08
C THR A 202 -1.86 9.53 18.75
N ASP A 203 -2.81 10.35 18.33
CA ASP A 203 -4.23 10.25 18.73
C ASP A 203 -5.05 9.53 17.65
N ASP A 204 -4.43 9.15 16.53
CA ASP A 204 -5.05 8.48 15.41
C ASP A 204 -4.79 6.96 15.42
N TRP A 205 -5.28 6.25 14.37
CA TRP A 205 -5.09 4.81 14.21
C TRP A 205 -3.62 4.44 14.08
N SER A 206 -3.23 3.41 14.79
CA SER A 206 -1.82 3.05 14.94
C SER A 206 -1.61 1.58 15.24
N PHE A 207 -0.38 1.15 15.04
CA PHE A 207 0.07 -0.22 15.29
C PHE A 207 1.12 -0.30 16.36
N LYS A 208 1.13 -1.42 17.11
CA LYS A 208 2.32 -1.93 17.80
C LYS A 208 2.72 -3.26 17.22
N MET A 209 4.02 -3.51 17.22
CA MET A 209 4.61 -4.76 16.75
C MET A 209 4.98 -5.66 17.91
N ASN A 210 4.85 -6.96 17.65
CA ASN A 210 5.43 -8.02 18.47
C ASN A 210 6.09 -9.05 17.55
N ASN A 211 7.35 -9.40 17.82
CA ASN A 211 8.12 -10.38 17.03
C ASN A 211 8.13 -10.11 15.50
N GLY A 212 8.16 -8.83 15.11
CA GLY A 212 8.23 -8.43 13.69
C GLY A 212 6.87 -8.28 13.00
N PHE A 213 5.76 -8.61 13.66
CA PHE A 213 4.42 -8.53 13.11
C PHE A 213 3.54 -7.55 13.88
N ILE A 214 2.48 -7.04 13.23
CA ILE A 214 1.48 -6.21 13.86
C ILE A 214 0.73 -7.06 14.92
N ASP A 215 0.74 -6.60 16.16
CA ASP A 215 0.06 -7.25 17.27
C ASP A 215 -1.14 -6.43 17.76
N GLN A 216 -1.04 -5.11 17.73
CA GLN A 216 -2.12 -4.22 18.15
C GLN A 216 -2.46 -3.22 17.05
N TYR A 217 -3.75 -3.02 16.82
CA TYR A 217 -4.32 -1.98 15.97
C TYR A 217 -5.39 -1.24 16.77
N GLN A 218 -5.15 0.03 17.09
CA GLN A 218 -6.06 0.84 17.89
C GLN A 218 -5.89 2.33 17.63
N LYS A 219 -6.87 3.11 18.04
CA LYS A 219 -6.81 4.57 18.03
C LYS A 219 -6.10 5.07 19.30
N GLY A 220 -5.15 6.00 19.09
CA GLY A 220 -4.34 6.56 20.17
C GLY A 220 -3.28 5.60 20.70
N ASN A 221 -2.01 6.00 20.70
CA ASN A 221 -0.93 5.16 21.19
C ASN A 221 0.36 5.94 21.42
N THR A 222 1.34 5.31 22.07
CA THR A 222 2.71 5.82 22.25
C THR A 222 3.70 4.79 21.76
N TYR A 223 4.87 5.24 21.26
CA TYR A 223 5.91 4.38 20.70
C TYR A 223 5.34 3.37 19.71
N CYS A 224 4.71 3.88 18.66
CA CYS A 224 3.88 3.13 17.73
C CYS A 224 4.19 3.51 16.29
N TYR A 225 3.43 2.93 15.36
CA TYR A 225 3.47 3.30 13.94
C TYR A 225 2.09 3.84 13.54
N ASN A 226 2.06 5.04 12.96
CA ASN A 226 0.84 5.59 12.37
C ASN A 226 0.38 4.68 11.22
N TYR A 227 -0.94 4.49 11.11
CA TYR A 227 -1.58 3.78 10.00
C TYR A 227 -1.82 4.74 8.83
N TYR A 228 -1.55 4.31 7.60
CA TYR A 228 -1.76 5.11 6.39
C TYR A 228 -2.61 4.38 5.34
N GLY A 229 -3.55 3.58 5.66
CA GLY A 229 -4.49 3.03 4.70
C GLY A 229 -3.91 2.43 3.40
N ILE A 230 -2.62 2.03 3.38
CA ILE A 230 -1.98 1.33 2.26
C ILE A 230 -1.45 -0.01 2.76
N SER A 231 -2.04 -1.10 2.28
CA SER A 231 -1.64 -2.46 2.63
C SER A 231 -1.42 -3.30 1.39
N PHE A 232 -0.48 -4.22 1.47
CA PHE A 232 -0.28 -5.30 0.49
C PHE A 232 -0.66 -6.63 1.10
N TRP A 233 -1.34 -7.46 0.32
CA TRP A 233 -1.77 -8.80 0.72
C TRP A 233 -1.30 -9.83 -0.28
N THR A 234 -0.57 -10.85 0.20
CA THR A 234 -0.14 -11.98 -0.61
C THR A 234 -1.34 -12.73 -1.18
N ARG A 235 -1.10 -13.60 -2.16
CA ARG A 235 -2.16 -14.47 -2.71
C ARG A 235 -2.81 -15.33 -1.63
N ASP A 236 -2.01 -15.96 -0.78
CA ASP A 236 -2.49 -16.84 0.27
C ASP A 236 -3.34 -16.08 1.31
N ASP A 237 -2.87 -14.90 1.72
CA ASP A 237 -3.64 -14.06 2.65
C ASP A 237 -4.88 -13.45 1.97
N SER A 238 -4.82 -13.13 0.68
CA SER A 238 -6.01 -12.70 -0.08
C SER A 238 -7.11 -13.77 -0.12
N ILE A 239 -6.73 -15.06 -0.15
CA ILE A 239 -7.70 -16.17 -0.06
C ILE A 239 -8.33 -16.21 1.34
N LYS A 240 -7.54 -16.08 2.41
CA LYS A 240 -8.05 -16.02 3.79
C LYS A 240 -8.97 -14.81 3.97
N LEU A 241 -8.55 -13.62 3.50
CA LEU A 241 -9.36 -12.39 3.56
C LEU A 241 -10.74 -12.56 2.93
N LYS A 242 -10.82 -13.20 1.76
CA LYS A 242 -12.12 -13.47 1.10
C LYS A 242 -13.07 -14.27 1.99
N ASN A 243 -12.55 -15.24 2.73
CA ASN A 243 -13.35 -16.08 3.61
C ASN A 243 -13.74 -15.34 4.89
N ASP A 244 -12.78 -14.66 5.52
CA ASP A 244 -13.00 -13.93 6.77
C ASP A 244 -13.95 -12.74 6.58
N PHE A 245 -13.83 -12.00 5.46
CA PHE A 245 -14.77 -10.93 5.13
C PHE A 245 -16.19 -11.47 4.92
N LYS A 246 -16.37 -12.56 4.18
CA LYS A 246 -17.68 -13.18 3.99
C LYS A 246 -18.29 -13.62 5.32
N GLU A 247 -17.49 -14.29 6.15
CA GLU A 247 -17.94 -14.77 7.45
C GLU A 247 -18.41 -13.60 8.34
N VAL A 248 -17.56 -12.59 8.51
CA VAL A 248 -17.87 -11.45 9.40
C VAL A 248 -19.04 -10.64 8.85
N TYR A 249 -19.06 -10.36 7.55
CA TYR A 249 -20.14 -9.59 6.92
C TYR A 249 -21.50 -10.28 7.04
N ASN A 250 -21.57 -11.60 6.77
CA ASN A 250 -22.80 -12.37 6.86
C ASN A 250 -23.31 -12.55 8.30
N ASN A 251 -22.43 -12.46 9.30
CA ASN A 251 -22.76 -12.49 10.72
C ASN A 251 -23.09 -11.11 11.31
N GLY A 252 -23.42 -10.13 10.48
CA GLY A 252 -23.87 -8.80 10.93
C GLY A 252 -22.75 -7.77 11.09
N GLY A 253 -21.51 -8.08 10.67
CA GLY A 253 -20.35 -7.17 10.77
C GLY A 253 -20.30 -6.07 9.71
N THR A 254 -21.45 -5.54 9.29
CA THR A 254 -21.56 -4.54 8.20
C THR A 254 -21.00 -3.16 8.57
N ASN A 255 -20.84 -2.89 9.88
CA ASN A 255 -20.35 -1.60 10.40
C ASN A 255 -18.86 -1.60 10.78
N TYR A 256 -18.15 -2.70 10.57
CA TYR A 256 -16.71 -2.71 10.77
C TYR A 256 -15.96 -1.98 9.65
N PHE A 257 -14.82 -1.39 9.99
CA PHE A 257 -13.78 -1.08 9.05
C PHE A 257 -13.17 -2.40 8.54
N TRP A 258 -12.85 -2.46 7.26
CA TRP A 258 -12.35 -3.71 6.65
C TRP A 258 -11.06 -4.22 7.30
N GLU A 259 -10.16 -3.30 7.63
CA GLU A 259 -8.87 -3.60 8.27
C GLU A 259 -9.01 -4.17 9.67
N PHE A 260 -10.11 -3.88 10.36
CA PHE A 260 -10.40 -4.41 11.69
C PHE A 260 -10.54 -5.94 11.68
N ILE A 261 -10.91 -6.52 10.55
CA ILE A 261 -11.07 -7.96 10.41
C ILE A 261 -9.73 -8.68 10.49
N PRO A 262 -8.75 -8.44 9.58
CA PRO A 262 -7.47 -9.12 9.64
C PRO A 262 -6.57 -8.67 10.81
N LEU A 263 -6.76 -7.45 11.36
CA LEU A 263 -5.87 -6.91 12.37
C LEU A 263 -6.38 -7.09 13.81
N VAL A 264 -7.67 -7.39 13.99
CA VAL A 264 -8.28 -7.53 15.32
C VAL A 264 -9.10 -8.81 15.43
N LEU A 265 -10.16 -8.96 14.61
CA LEU A 265 -11.13 -10.05 14.78
C LEU A 265 -10.55 -11.42 14.38
N LYS A 266 -9.72 -11.46 13.37
CA LYS A 266 -9.13 -12.67 12.80
C LYS A 266 -7.59 -12.60 12.77
N LYS A 267 -6.99 -11.80 13.66
CA LYS A 267 -5.54 -11.52 13.63
C LYS A 267 -4.66 -12.78 13.62
N ASP A 268 -5.10 -13.84 14.30
CA ASP A 268 -4.34 -15.08 14.39
C ASP A 268 -4.23 -15.83 13.05
N ASN A 269 -5.03 -15.46 12.03
CA ASN A 269 -4.94 -16.00 10.69
C ASN A 269 -3.80 -15.37 9.86
N TYR A 270 -3.22 -14.24 10.32
CA TYR A 270 -2.33 -13.40 9.53
C TYR A 270 -1.02 -13.09 10.26
N GLN A 271 0.04 -12.99 9.48
CA GLN A 271 1.32 -12.42 9.90
C GLN A 271 1.60 -11.19 9.03
N VAL A 272 1.21 -10.03 9.52
CA VAL A 272 1.28 -8.76 8.78
C VAL A 272 2.45 -7.94 9.32
N GLU A 273 3.37 -7.56 8.44
CA GLU A 273 4.50 -6.69 8.79
C GLU A 273 4.14 -5.21 8.66
N ILE A 274 4.91 -4.35 9.31
CA ILE A 274 4.89 -2.91 9.02
C ILE A 274 5.97 -2.61 7.98
N ARG A 275 5.55 -2.05 6.85
CA ARG A 275 6.47 -1.47 5.89
C ARG A 275 6.66 0.00 6.21
N GLN A 276 7.85 0.33 6.69
CA GLN A 276 8.13 1.68 7.18
C GLN A 276 8.28 2.70 6.05
N CYS A 277 7.71 3.89 6.27
CA CYS A 277 7.93 5.08 5.47
C CYS A 277 8.28 6.27 6.40
N GLN A 278 8.74 7.37 5.80
CA GLN A 278 8.88 8.62 6.53
C GLN A 278 7.52 9.34 6.61
N LYS A 279 7.34 10.17 7.62
CA LYS A 279 6.08 10.93 7.80
C LYS A 279 5.82 11.88 6.62
N GLU A 280 6.88 12.36 5.97
CA GLU A 280 6.85 13.28 4.84
C GLU A 280 6.53 12.60 3.51
N ASP A 281 6.64 11.26 3.44
CA ASP A 281 6.40 10.50 2.21
C ASP A 281 4.93 10.46 1.81
N ILE A 282 4.04 10.59 2.79
CA ILE A 282 2.59 10.42 2.64
C ILE A 282 1.86 11.31 3.65
N MET A 283 0.73 11.86 3.24
CA MET A 283 -0.12 12.68 4.07
C MET A 283 -1.58 12.26 3.90
N GLU A 284 -2.27 12.02 4.98
CA GLU A 284 -3.72 11.91 5.01
C GLU A 284 -4.32 13.30 5.23
N ILE A 285 -5.26 13.70 4.37
CA ILE A 285 -5.92 15.02 4.45
C ILE A 285 -7.34 14.81 4.93
N ASP A 286 -7.56 14.84 6.21
CA ASP A 286 -8.80 14.38 6.83
C ASP A 286 -9.91 15.43 6.88
N ASN A 287 -9.55 16.71 6.96
CA ASN A 287 -10.51 17.76 7.16
C ASN A 287 -10.12 19.05 6.38
N TYR A 288 -11.08 19.98 6.32
CA TYR A 288 -10.90 21.22 5.57
C TYR A 288 -9.80 22.14 6.14
N TYR A 289 -9.59 22.10 7.47
CA TYR A 289 -8.53 22.88 8.10
C TYR A 289 -7.15 22.40 7.67
N GLU A 290 -6.92 21.10 7.65
CA GLU A 290 -5.67 20.52 7.13
C GLU A 290 -5.44 20.89 5.66
N LEU A 291 -6.50 20.82 4.81
CA LEU A 291 -6.41 21.25 3.43
C LEU A 291 -5.94 22.70 3.32
N GLN A 292 -6.48 23.61 4.15
CA GLN A 292 -6.07 25.02 4.20
C GLN A 292 -4.61 25.24 4.66
N GLN A 293 -4.06 24.33 5.46
CA GLN A 293 -2.65 24.43 5.87
C GLN A 293 -1.70 24.03 4.74
N ILE A 294 -2.15 23.14 3.85
CA ILE A 294 -1.35 22.61 2.76
C ILE A 294 -1.48 23.45 1.50
N ASP A 295 -2.69 23.92 1.21
CA ASP A 295 -3.00 24.71 0.01
C ASP A 295 -3.71 26.01 0.37
N SER A 296 -2.99 27.14 0.23
CA SER A 296 -3.48 28.47 0.58
C SER A 296 -4.66 28.96 -0.28
N SER A 297 -4.96 28.31 -1.40
CA SER A 297 -6.10 28.66 -2.26
C SER A 297 -7.46 28.37 -1.60
N TYR A 298 -7.47 27.63 -0.50
CA TYR A 298 -8.65 27.32 0.30
C TYR A 298 -8.87 28.24 1.52
N LYS A 299 -8.01 29.24 1.72
CA LYS A 299 -8.11 30.21 2.84
C LYS A 299 -9.15 31.30 2.60
#